data_bcbf43f4f821708e2aa1948d8cfedbac
#
_entry.id   bcbf43f4f821708e2aa1948d8cfedbac
#
_cell.length_a   1.000
_cell.length_b   1.000
_cell.length_c   1.000
_cell.angle_alpha   90.00
_cell.angle_beta   90.00
_cell.angle_gamma   90.00
#
_symmetry.space_group_name_H-M   'P 1'
#
loop_
_entity.id
_entity.type
_entity.pdbx_description
1 polymer ?
#
loop_
_entity_poly.entity_id
_entity_poly.type
_entity_poly.pdbx_seq_one_letter_code
_entity_poly.pdbx_strand_id
1 'polypeptide(L)'
;ISGIYDFEPILYCSENKGIRLDKLEAKAASTIYRQLTLNIPNIIAFGLNEPPEMQRQSIDFANVLCTASNNTELIKINNADHFETVDTITDENSRLFAQTCKLFGLF
;
A
#
# COMPACT_ATOMS: atom_id res chain seq x y z
N ILE A 1 1.43 0.26 4.29
CA ILE A 1 1.33 1.73 4.23
C ILE A 1 2.11 2.18 3.00
N SER A 2 1.47 2.93 2.11
CA SER A 2 2.08 3.57 0.93
C SER A 2 3.03 2.66 0.15
N GLY A 3 2.58 1.43 -0.11
CA GLY A 3 3.40 0.42 -0.79
C GLY A 3 3.48 0.63 -2.29
N ILE A 4 4.49 0.03 -2.90
CA ILE A 4 4.58 -0.17 -4.34
C ILE A 4 4.12 -1.60 -4.62
N TYR A 5 2.96 -1.73 -5.25
CA TYR A 5 2.32 -3.03 -5.52
C TYR A 5 2.42 -3.42 -6.99
N ASP A 6 2.72 -2.44 -7.86
CA ASP A 6 2.98 -2.58 -9.29
C ASP A 6 4.29 -1.87 -9.62
N PHE A 7 5.27 -2.63 -10.07
CA PHE A 7 6.61 -2.11 -10.40
C PHE A 7 6.74 -1.63 -11.85
N GLU A 8 5.73 -1.79 -12.68
CA GLU A 8 5.82 -1.35 -14.08
C GLU A 8 6.14 0.14 -14.23
N PRO A 9 5.52 1.06 -13.47
CA PRO A 9 5.85 2.49 -13.57
C PRO A 9 7.32 2.81 -13.27
N ILE A 10 7.99 1.99 -12.45
CA ILE A 10 9.41 2.20 -12.10
C ILE A 10 10.31 2.03 -13.32
N LEU A 11 9.92 1.22 -14.30
CA LEU A 11 10.69 1.04 -15.55
C LEU A 11 10.94 2.37 -16.26
N TYR A 12 10.06 3.34 -16.08
CA TYR A 12 10.07 4.64 -16.76
C TYR A 12 10.59 5.77 -15.86
N CYS A 13 10.94 5.48 -14.61
CA CYS A 13 11.50 6.44 -13.67
C CYS A 13 13.02 6.56 -13.81
N SER A 14 13.57 7.72 -13.41
CA SER A 14 15.02 7.94 -13.38
C SER A 14 15.75 6.97 -12.45
N GLU A 15 15.09 6.55 -11.39
CA GLU A 15 15.60 5.60 -10.39
C GLU A 15 15.94 4.24 -11.01
N ASN A 16 15.26 3.86 -12.09
CA ASN A 16 15.52 2.60 -12.77
C ASN A 16 16.92 2.55 -13.43
N LYS A 17 17.57 3.68 -13.64
CA LYS A 17 18.97 3.71 -14.12
C LYS A 17 19.92 3.01 -13.16
N GLY A 18 19.65 3.11 -11.86
CA GLY A 18 20.40 2.42 -10.81
C GLY A 18 19.92 0.99 -10.55
N ILE A 19 18.60 0.79 -10.56
CA ILE A 19 17.98 -0.51 -10.24
C ILE A 19 18.11 -1.49 -11.41
N ARG A 20 18.01 -1.00 -12.65
CA ARG A 20 18.07 -1.78 -13.90
C ARG A 20 17.00 -2.88 -14.00
N LEU A 21 15.83 -2.58 -13.48
CA LEU A 21 14.68 -3.47 -13.54
C LEU A 21 14.22 -3.65 -15.00
N ASP A 22 13.99 -4.88 -15.43
CA ASP A 22 13.35 -5.17 -16.71
C ASP A 22 11.86 -5.51 -16.52
N LYS A 23 11.13 -5.69 -17.65
CA LYS A 23 9.68 -5.96 -17.60
C LYS A 23 9.32 -7.27 -16.90
N LEU A 24 10.13 -8.31 -17.05
CA LEU A 24 9.87 -9.60 -16.41
C LEU A 24 10.09 -9.51 -14.90
N GLU A 25 11.16 -8.87 -14.50
CA GLU A 25 11.47 -8.62 -13.08
C GLU A 25 10.42 -7.72 -12.44
N ALA A 26 10.01 -6.63 -13.11
CA ALA A 26 8.97 -5.75 -12.64
C ALA A 26 7.66 -6.52 -12.38
N LYS A 27 7.23 -7.35 -13.32
CA LYS A 27 6.02 -8.16 -13.16
C LYS A 27 6.16 -9.17 -12.03
N ALA A 28 7.30 -9.85 -11.93
CA ALA A 28 7.58 -10.83 -10.88
C ALA A 28 7.60 -10.20 -9.47
N ALA A 29 8.09 -8.97 -9.35
CA ALA A 29 8.13 -8.22 -8.10
C ALA A 29 6.76 -7.63 -7.71
N SER A 30 5.85 -7.43 -8.67
CA SER A 30 4.56 -6.77 -8.45
C SER A 30 3.57 -7.68 -7.73
N THR A 31 3.27 -7.35 -6.48
CA THR A 31 2.37 -8.14 -5.63
C THR A 31 0.92 -8.10 -6.12
N ILE A 32 0.53 -7.05 -6.85
CA ILE A 32 -0.83 -6.90 -7.40
C ILE A 32 -1.21 -8.03 -8.36
N TYR A 33 -0.24 -8.69 -9.01
CA TYR A 33 -0.46 -9.81 -9.93
C TYR A 33 -0.36 -11.18 -9.29
N ARG A 34 -0.06 -11.24 -7.99
CA ARG A 34 0.07 -12.53 -7.29
C ARG A 34 -1.28 -13.07 -6.88
N GLN A 35 -1.45 -14.38 -7.00
CA GLN A 35 -2.62 -15.06 -6.46
C GLN A 35 -2.54 -15.07 -4.94
N LEU A 36 -3.60 -14.55 -4.30
CA LEU A 36 -3.72 -14.53 -2.85
C LEU A 36 -4.46 -15.80 -2.40
N THR A 37 -3.77 -16.61 -1.61
CA THR A 37 -4.30 -17.91 -1.12
C THR A 37 -4.72 -17.87 0.33
N LEU A 38 -4.34 -16.83 1.07
CA LEU A 38 -4.65 -16.66 2.50
C LEU A 38 -5.70 -15.58 2.68
N ASN A 39 -6.76 -15.91 3.43
CA ASN A 39 -7.76 -14.94 3.87
C ASN A 39 -7.36 -14.38 5.22
N ILE A 40 -6.60 -13.30 5.21
CA ILE A 40 -6.16 -12.60 6.43
C ILE A 40 -6.67 -11.15 6.41
N PRO A 41 -6.94 -10.56 7.59
CA PRO A 41 -7.28 -9.14 7.66
C PRO A 41 -6.13 -8.26 7.19
N ASN A 42 -6.45 -7.22 6.43
CA ASN A 42 -5.47 -6.28 5.87
C ASN A 42 -5.89 -4.84 6.12
N ILE A 43 -4.91 -3.98 6.34
CA ILE A 43 -5.08 -2.53 6.33
C ILE A 43 -4.16 -1.97 5.25
N ILE A 44 -4.75 -1.28 4.28
CA ILE A 44 -4.02 -0.51 3.27
C ILE A 44 -4.21 0.96 3.60
N ALA A 45 -3.12 1.70 3.76
CA ALA A 45 -3.17 3.11 4.11
C ALA A 45 -2.27 3.93 3.20
N PHE A 46 -2.71 5.15 2.86
CA PHE A 46 -1.91 6.12 2.10
C PHE A 46 -2.33 7.55 2.43
N GLY A 47 -1.42 8.49 2.17
CA GLY A 47 -1.64 9.92 2.37
C GLY A 47 -2.23 10.61 1.15
N LEU A 48 -3.15 11.54 1.34
CA LEU A 48 -3.79 12.28 0.25
C LEU A 48 -2.89 13.35 -0.39
N ASN A 49 -1.73 13.65 0.21
CA ASN A 49 -0.72 14.52 -0.37
C ASN A 49 0.43 13.72 -1.04
N GLU A 50 0.32 12.41 -1.10
CA GLU A 50 1.27 11.59 -1.85
C GLU A 50 1.09 11.74 -3.36
N PRO A 51 2.11 11.41 -4.17
CA PRO A 51 1.97 11.41 -5.63
C PRO A 51 0.78 10.57 -6.09
N PRO A 52 0.06 11.01 -7.15
CA PRO A 52 -1.15 10.32 -7.62
C PRO A 52 -0.94 8.83 -7.92
N GLU A 53 0.22 8.46 -8.43
CA GLU A 53 0.54 7.06 -8.73
C GLU A 53 0.61 6.18 -7.46
N MET A 54 1.15 6.69 -6.37
CA MET A 54 1.18 5.96 -5.09
C MET A 54 -0.21 5.78 -4.52
N GLN A 55 -1.05 6.80 -4.63
CA GLN A 55 -2.45 6.73 -4.23
C GLN A 55 -3.21 5.70 -5.07
N ARG A 56 -3.03 5.74 -6.40
CA ARG A 56 -3.65 4.79 -7.34
C ARG A 56 -3.30 3.36 -6.99
N GLN A 57 -2.02 3.06 -6.77
CA GLN A 57 -1.55 1.72 -6.46
C GLN A 57 -2.15 1.18 -5.15
N SER A 58 -2.26 2.02 -4.12
CA SER A 58 -2.89 1.62 -2.85
C SER A 58 -4.37 1.29 -3.02
N ILE A 59 -5.10 2.09 -3.81
CA ILE A 59 -6.52 1.84 -4.11
C ILE A 59 -6.69 0.56 -4.91
N ASP A 60 -5.92 0.37 -5.97
CA ASP A 60 -6.01 -0.79 -6.84
C ASP A 60 -5.67 -2.09 -6.08
N PHE A 61 -4.63 -2.06 -5.25
CA PHE A 61 -4.26 -3.22 -4.45
C PHE A 61 -5.32 -3.55 -3.39
N ALA A 62 -5.89 -2.56 -2.73
CA ALA A 62 -7.01 -2.77 -1.80
C ALA A 62 -8.20 -3.42 -2.51
N ASN A 63 -8.52 -3.02 -3.74
CA ASN A 63 -9.58 -3.63 -4.54
C ASN A 63 -9.28 -5.09 -4.88
N VAL A 64 -8.03 -5.42 -5.23
CA VAL A 64 -7.60 -6.81 -5.48
C VAL A 64 -7.76 -7.66 -4.23
N LEU A 65 -7.35 -7.15 -3.07
CA LEU A 65 -7.51 -7.83 -1.79
C LEU A 65 -8.99 -8.09 -1.45
N CYS A 66 -9.85 -7.08 -1.62
CA CYS A 66 -11.29 -7.21 -1.40
C CYS A 66 -11.93 -8.23 -2.35
N THR A 67 -11.56 -8.23 -3.63
CA THR A 67 -12.07 -9.18 -4.64
C THR A 67 -11.67 -10.61 -4.31
N ALA A 68 -10.48 -10.81 -3.72
CA ALA A 68 -10.01 -12.11 -3.23
C ALA A 68 -10.66 -12.54 -1.89
N SER A 69 -11.75 -11.87 -1.47
CA SER A 69 -12.48 -12.13 -0.22
C SER A 69 -11.66 -11.91 1.06
N ASN A 70 -10.61 -11.12 0.98
CA ASN A 70 -9.87 -10.72 2.17
C ASN A 70 -10.58 -9.55 2.87
N ASN A 71 -10.64 -9.62 4.20
CA ASN A 71 -11.12 -8.51 5.01
C ASN A 71 -10.09 -7.37 4.95
N THR A 72 -10.37 -6.37 4.13
CA THR A 72 -9.44 -5.27 3.84
C THR A 72 -10.07 -3.93 4.17
N GLU A 73 -9.39 -3.14 4.98
CA GLU A 73 -9.74 -1.75 5.25
C GLU A 73 -8.79 -0.82 4.49
N LEU A 74 -9.36 0.15 3.75
CA LEU A 74 -8.59 1.20 3.09
C LEU A 74 -8.69 2.49 3.90
N ILE A 75 -7.54 3.01 4.36
CA ILE A 75 -7.45 4.22 5.15
C ILE A 75 -6.75 5.31 4.34
N LYS A 76 -7.48 6.40 4.07
CA LYS A 76 -6.95 7.62 3.46
C LYS A 76 -6.62 8.60 4.56
N ILE A 77 -5.40 9.13 4.56
CA ILE A 77 -4.90 10.03 5.60
C ILE A 77 -4.86 11.44 5.04
N ASN A 78 -5.68 12.32 5.61
CA ASN A 78 -5.76 13.71 5.19
C ASN A 78 -4.47 14.46 5.49
N ASN A 79 -4.09 15.39 4.61
CA ASN A 79 -2.95 16.30 4.78
C ASN A 79 -1.61 15.60 5.06
N ALA A 80 -1.45 14.36 4.62
CA ALA A 80 -0.24 13.58 4.83
C ALA A 80 0.49 13.31 3.51
N ASP A 81 1.76 13.62 3.47
CA ASP A 81 2.70 13.18 2.45
C ASP A 81 3.19 11.75 2.74
N HIS A 82 4.17 11.28 1.98
CA HIS A 82 4.69 9.92 2.13
C HIS A 82 5.29 9.66 3.53
N PHE A 83 5.99 10.61 4.10
CA PHE A 83 6.64 10.48 5.41
C PHE A 83 5.65 10.67 6.55
N GLU A 84 4.79 11.69 6.46
CA GLU A 84 3.74 11.96 7.44
C GLU A 84 2.76 10.79 7.54
N THR A 85 2.49 10.11 6.42
CA THR A 85 1.65 8.90 6.40
C THR A 85 2.21 7.81 7.30
N VAL A 86 3.51 7.58 7.28
CA VAL A 86 4.17 6.58 8.15
C VAL A 86 4.09 7.02 9.62
N ASP A 87 4.28 8.29 9.90
CA ASP A 87 4.26 8.82 11.28
C ASP A 87 2.89 8.63 11.95
N THR A 88 1.80 8.61 11.18
CA THR A 88 0.46 8.42 11.74
C THR A 88 0.25 7.06 12.41
N ILE A 89 1.09 6.05 12.13
CA ILE A 89 0.99 4.75 12.81
C ILE A 89 1.36 4.84 14.29
N THR A 90 2.11 5.85 14.69
CA THR A 90 2.52 6.09 16.09
C THR A 90 1.65 7.12 16.80
N ASP A 91 0.77 7.79 16.10
CA ASP A 91 -0.16 8.77 16.67
C ASP A 91 -1.38 8.04 17.27
N GLU A 92 -1.45 8.01 18.59
CA GLU A 92 -2.54 7.36 19.34
C GLU A 92 -3.93 7.91 19.02
N ASN A 93 -4.02 9.13 18.48
CA ASN A 93 -5.29 9.75 18.07
C ASN A 93 -5.66 9.42 16.62
N SER A 94 -4.78 8.77 15.87
CA SER A 94 -5.04 8.45 14.48
C SER A 94 -5.93 7.22 14.31
N ARG A 95 -6.73 7.22 13.24
CA ARG A 95 -7.50 6.04 12.85
C ARG A 95 -6.58 4.87 12.51
N LEU A 96 -5.43 5.14 11.87
CA LEU A 96 -4.48 4.09 11.49
C LEU A 96 -3.93 3.38 12.73
N PHE A 97 -3.53 4.12 13.76
CA PHE A 97 -3.10 3.53 15.03
C PHE A 97 -4.20 2.65 15.65
N ALA A 98 -5.42 3.19 15.80
CA ALA A 98 -6.53 2.49 16.41
C ALA A 98 -6.87 1.17 15.67
N GLN A 99 -6.93 1.21 14.33
CA GLN A 99 -7.22 0.01 13.53
C GLN A 99 -6.05 -1.00 13.56
N THR A 100 -4.82 -0.51 13.60
CA THR A 100 -3.65 -1.38 13.74
C THR A 100 -3.66 -2.12 15.08
N CYS A 101 -3.91 -1.41 16.17
CA CYS A 101 -4.05 -2.04 17.49
C CYS A 101 -5.16 -3.09 17.52
N LYS A 102 -6.31 -2.78 16.92
CA LYS A 102 -7.41 -3.72 16.79
C LYS A 102 -7.04 -4.95 15.98
N LEU A 103 -6.30 -4.78 14.88
CA LEU A 103 -5.80 -5.87 14.04
C LEU A 103 -4.92 -6.85 14.83
N PHE A 104 -4.12 -6.32 15.75
CA PHE A 104 -3.28 -7.13 16.66
C PHE A 104 -4.01 -7.64 17.91
N GLY A 105 -5.30 -7.36 18.06
CA GLY A 105 -6.08 -7.79 19.22
C GLY A 105 -5.71 -7.07 20.52
N LEU A 106 -5.15 -5.84 20.43
CA LEU A 106 -4.74 -5.05 21.59
C LEU A 106 -5.89 -4.27 22.24
N PHE A 107 -7.01 -4.16 21.54
CA PHE A 107 -8.23 -3.50 22.04
C PHE A 107 -9.47 -4.35 21.74
#